data_90d2f7e3d16524e6b28306a0e3666102
#
_entry.id   90d2f7e3d16524e6b28306a0e3666102
#
_cell.length_a   1.000
_cell.length_b   1.000
_cell.length_c   1.000
_cell.angle_alpha   90.00
_cell.angle_beta   90.00
_cell.angle_gamma   90.00
#
_symmetry.space_group_name_H-M   'P 1'
#
loop_
_entity.id
_entity.type
_entity.pdbx_description
1 polymer ?
#
loop_
_entity_poly.entity_id
_entity_poly.type
_entity_poly.pdbx_seq_one_letter_code
_entity_poly.pdbx_strand_id
1 'polypeptide(L)'
;METKTAKIIFWSGAIFMSLWFGASGFFELTKNPVVWDITQQLGYPAHFIYILGVFKLSGIIVLLIPNRFLRLKEWVFAGMFFDIIFAFFSKIAVLGFPATIDAIVAFTVLSVTYFMFRRIYDQKLVLERI
;
A
#
# COMPACT_ATOMS: atom_id res chain seq x y z
N MET A 1 -1.03 -24.16 -6.65
CA MET A 1 -1.17 -23.06 -7.63
C MET A 1 0.11 -22.97 -8.45
N GLU A 2 -0.02 -22.92 -9.75
CA GLU A 2 1.14 -22.81 -10.63
C GLU A 2 1.82 -21.44 -10.50
N THR A 3 3.14 -21.42 -10.67
CA THR A 3 3.94 -20.19 -10.57
C THR A 3 3.43 -19.10 -11.52
N LYS A 4 3.02 -19.49 -12.74
CA LYS A 4 2.48 -18.53 -13.71
C LYS A 4 1.22 -17.85 -13.20
N THR A 5 0.28 -18.61 -12.64
CA THR A 5 -0.95 -18.07 -12.07
C THR A 5 -0.64 -17.15 -10.90
N ALA A 6 0.28 -17.55 -10.02
CA ALA A 6 0.70 -16.73 -8.89
C ALA A 6 1.28 -15.40 -9.35
N LYS A 7 2.11 -15.40 -10.42
CA LYS A 7 2.68 -14.17 -10.98
C LYS A 7 1.61 -13.26 -11.56
N ILE A 8 0.62 -13.82 -12.26
CA ILE A 8 -0.49 -13.03 -12.81
C ILE A 8 -1.27 -12.34 -11.69
N ILE A 9 -1.60 -13.08 -10.64
CA ILE A 9 -2.34 -12.54 -9.49
C ILE A 9 -1.50 -11.47 -8.79
N PHE A 10 -0.22 -11.74 -8.57
CA PHE A 10 0.68 -10.78 -7.93
C PHE A 10 0.76 -9.47 -8.71
N TRP A 11 1.03 -9.54 -10.01
CA TRP A 11 1.20 -8.33 -10.81
C TRP A 11 -0.11 -7.57 -11.00
N SER A 12 -1.24 -8.27 -11.10
CA SER A 12 -2.55 -7.62 -11.13
C SER A 12 -2.80 -6.84 -9.85
N GLY A 13 -2.53 -7.46 -8.70
CA GLY A 13 -2.66 -6.79 -7.41
C GLY A 13 -1.67 -5.66 -7.22
N ALA A 14 -0.41 -5.86 -7.63
CA ALA A 14 0.63 -4.84 -7.52
C ALA A 14 0.28 -3.60 -8.36
N ILE A 15 -0.22 -3.80 -9.57
CA ILE A 15 -0.65 -2.69 -10.43
C ILE A 15 -1.84 -1.97 -9.80
N PHE A 16 -2.84 -2.71 -9.33
CA PHE A 16 -4.00 -2.13 -8.68
C PHE A 16 -3.59 -1.28 -7.46
N MET A 17 -2.75 -1.84 -6.58
CA MET A 17 -2.29 -1.12 -5.40
C MET A 17 -1.41 0.08 -5.77
N SER A 18 -0.62 -0.04 -6.83
CA SER A 18 0.20 1.07 -7.31
C SER A 18 -0.65 2.22 -7.83
N LEU A 19 -1.73 1.94 -8.53
CA LEU A 19 -2.67 2.97 -8.96
C LEU A 19 -3.37 3.60 -7.75
N TRP A 20 -3.78 2.79 -6.79
CA TRP A 20 -4.45 3.27 -5.58
C TRP A 20 -3.55 4.18 -4.74
N PHE A 21 -2.38 3.67 -4.35
CA PHE A 21 -1.43 4.43 -3.53
C PHE A 21 -0.76 5.54 -4.33
N GLY A 22 -0.56 5.35 -5.63
CA GLY A 22 -0.01 6.38 -6.51
C GLY A 22 -0.93 7.59 -6.61
N ALA A 23 -2.21 7.35 -6.86
CA ALA A 23 -3.21 8.42 -6.89
C ALA A 23 -3.29 9.12 -5.53
N SER A 24 -3.34 8.34 -4.44
CA SER A 24 -3.41 8.89 -3.09
C SER A 24 -2.17 9.75 -2.77
N GLY A 25 -0.97 9.22 -3.04
CA GLY A 25 0.27 9.97 -2.81
C GLY A 25 0.39 11.23 -3.67
N PHE A 26 0.00 11.12 -4.92
CA PHE A 26 -0.02 12.27 -5.82
C PHE A 26 -0.96 13.36 -5.31
N PHE A 27 -2.18 12.99 -4.91
CA PHE A 27 -3.15 13.94 -4.38
C PHE A 27 -2.69 14.56 -3.06
N GLU A 28 -1.98 13.79 -2.24
CA GLU A 28 -1.41 14.31 -1.01
C GLU A 28 -0.33 15.36 -1.29
N LEU A 29 0.57 15.10 -2.24
CA LEU A 29 1.65 16.03 -2.59
C LEU A 29 1.17 17.27 -3.36
N THR A 30 0.11 17.13 -4.15
CA THR A 30 -0.46 18.26 -4.90
C THR A 30 -1.52 19.02 -4.12
N LYS A 31 -1.75 18.63 -2.87
CA LYS A 31 -2.69 19.29 -1.97
C LYS A 31 -4.12 19.30 -2.49
N ASN A 32 -4.58 18.13 -3.00
CA ASN A 32 -5.94 17.96 -3.44
C ASN A 32 -6.92 18.29 -2.30
N PRO A 33 -7.88 19.21 -2.48
CA PRO A 33 -8.74 19.67 -1.39
C PRO A 33 -9.53 18.54 -0.73
N VAL A 34 -10.08 17.61 -1.51
CA VAL A 34 -10.89 16.52 -0.97
C VAL A 34 -10.05 15.61 -0.08
N VAL A 35 -8.88 15.20 -0.57
CA VAL A 35 -7.99 14.30 0.18
C VAL A 35 -7.46 15.00 1.42
N TRP A 36 -7.04 16.26 1.30
CA TRP A 36 -6.51 17.02 2.43
C TRP A 36 -7.56 17.27 3.50
N ASP A 37 -8.77 17.66 3.10
CA ASP A 37 -9.86 17.90 4.05
C ASP A 37 -10.19 16.66 4.87
N ILE A 38 -10.29 15.50 4.21
CA ILE A 38 -10.57 14.25 4.91
C ILE A 38 -9.42 13.92 5.87
N THR A 39 -8.18 14.02 5.40
CA THR A 39 -7.01 13.65 6.21
C THR A 39 -6.85 14.57 7.41
N GLN A 40 -7.08 15.87 7.25
CA GLN A 40 -7.04 16.81 8.36
C GLN A 40 -8.20 16.60 9.33
N GLN A 41 -9.38 16.24 8.81
CA GLN A 41 -10.54 15.89 9.64
C GLN A 41 -10.24 14.66 10.52
N LEU A 42 -9.44 13.72 10.02
CA LEU A 42 -8.98 12.56 10.80
C LEU A 42 -7.94 12.93 11.86
N GLY A 43 -7.45 14.15 11.87
CA GLY A 43 -6.51 14.64 12.88
C GLY A 43 -5.05 14.65 12.48
N TYR A 44 -4.73 14.37 11.22
CA TYR A 44 -3.35 14.37 10.76
C TYR A 44 -2.87 15.75 10.34
N PRO A 45 -1.68 16.18 10.80
CA PRO A 45 -1.14 17.50 10.44
C PRO A 45 -0.61 17.56 9.01
N ALA A 46 -0.44 18.79 8.50
CA ALA A 46 0.01 19.00 7.12
C ALA A 46 1.34 18.31 6.78
N HIS A 47 2.34 18.42 7.68
CA HIS A 47 3.64 17.80 7.41
C HIS A 47 3.54 16.27 7.31
N PHE A 48 2.64 15.65 8.06
CA PHE A 48 2.41 14.20 7.98
C PHE A 48 1.89 13.81 6.60
N ILE A 49 0.98 14.60 6.04
CA ILE A 49 0.38 14.32 4.73
C ILE A 49 1.45 14.36 3.64
N TYR A 50 2.36 15.34 3.66
CA TYR A 50 3.45 15.40 2.71
C TYR A 50 4.42 14.22 2.84
N ILE A 51 4.80 13.88 4.06
CA ILE A 51 5.70 12.75 4.31
C ILE A 51 5.07 11.46 3.80
N LEU A 52 3.80 11.25 4.09
CA LEU A 52 3.06 10.06 3.67
C LEU A 52 3.00 9.97 2.14
N GLY A 53 2.77 11.09 1.45
CA GLY A 53 2.74 11.12 -0.01
C GLY A 53 4.09 10.73 -0.62
N VAL A 54 5.20 11.23 -0.08
CA VAL A 54 6.54 10.86 -0.54
C VAL A 54 6.80 9.38 -0.33
N PHE A 55 6.46 8.84 0.83
CA PHE A 55 6.65 7.41 1.09
C PHE A 55 5.79 6.53 0.20
N LYS A 56 4.55 6.93 -0.07
CA LYS A 56 3.68 6.17 -0.98
C LYS A 56 4.25 6.08 -2.38
N LEU A 57 4.70 7.20 -2.95
CA LEU A 57 5.25 7.20 -4.29
C LEU A 57 6.58 6.46 -4.35
N SER A 58 7.43 6.60 -3.35
CA SER A 58 8.70 5.86 -3.26
C SER A 58 8.46 4.35 -3.17
N GLY A 59 7.51 3.95 -2.35
CA GLY A 59 7.16 2.54 -2.19
C GLY A 59 6.65 1.90 -3.46
N ILE A 60 5.84 2.62 -4.23
CA ILE A 60 5.34 2.13 -5.52
C ILE A 60 6.48 1.91 -6.50
N ILE A 61 7.43 2.82 -6.57
CA ILE A 61 8.60 2.66 -7.44
C ILE A 61 9.34 1.36 -7.11
N VAL A 62 9.57 1.11 -5.84
CA VAL A 62 10.24 -0.13 -5.38
C VAL A 62 9.41 -1.36 -5.74
N LEU A 63 8.10 -1.30 -5.50
CA LEU A 63 7.21 -2.43 -5.73
C LEU A 63 7.17 -2.85 -7.19
N LEU A 64 7.24 -1.89 -8.11
CA LEU A 64 7.12 -2.14 -9.55
C LEU A 64 8.43 -2.61 -10.21
N ILE A 65 9.58 -2.55 -9.52
CA ILE A 65 10.83 -3.08 -10.04
C ILE A 65 10.78 -4.61 -9.97
N PRO A 66 10.85 -5.34 -11.11
CA PRO A 66 10.72 -6.79 -11.08
C PRO A 66 11.97 -7.48 -10.54
N ASN A 67 11.77 -8.52 -9.75
CA ASN A 67 12.80 -9.48 -9.29
C ASN A 67 13.99 -8.87 -8.55
N ARG A 68 13.87 -7.64 -8.04
CA ARG A 68 14.95 -6.97 -7.29
C ARG A 68 14.40 -6.31 -6.03
N PHE A 69 15.29 -6.04 -5.11
CA PHE A 69 14.97 -5.36 -3.85
C PHE A 69 13.86 -6.07 -3.06
N LEU A 70 13.93 -7.41 -3.00
CA LEU A 70 12.84 -8.20 -2.41
C LEU A 70 12.64 -7.89 -0.93
N ARG A 71 13.73 -7.69 -0.20
CA ARG A 71 13.65 -7.33 1.21
C ARG A 71 13.02 -5.96 1.42
N LEU A 72 13.41 -5.00 0.58
CA LEU A 72 12.84 -3.67 0.62
C LEU A 72 11.36 -3.69 0.25
N LYS A 73 10.97 -4.59 -0.66
CA LYS A 73 9.55 -4.80 -0.99
C LYS A 73 8.75 -5.31 0.21
N GLU A 74 9.32 -6.17 1.05
CA GLU A 74 8.66 -6.58 2.28
C GLU A 74 8.37 -5.38 3.18
N TRP A 75 9.32 -4.46 3.28
CA TRP A 75 9.12 -3.22 4.03
C TRP A 75 8.03 -2.35 3.42
N VAL A 76 7.98 -2.28 2.08
CA VAL A 76 6.92 -1.56 1.37
C VAL A 76 5.55 -2.15 1.69
N PHE A 77 5.43 -3.48 1.63
CA PHE A 77 4.18 -4.14 2.01
C PHE A 77 3.80 -3.85 3.46
N ALA A 78 4.76 -3.92 4.37
CA ALA A 78 4.50 -3.60 5.78
C ALA A 78 3.99 -2.16 5.93
N GLY A 79 4.62 -1.21 5.25
CA GLY A 79 4.20 0.19 5.28
C GLY A 79 2.79 0.39 4.73
N MET A 80 2.47 -0.29 3.63
CA MET A 80 1.13 -0.26 3.06
C MET A 80 0.09 -0.84 4.01
N PHE A 81 0.39 -1.96 4.66
CA PHE A 81 -0.51 -2.54 5.66
C PHE A 81 -0.74 -1.58 6.82
N PHE A 82 0.30 -0.98 7.35
CA PHE A 82 0.16 -0.01 8.44
C PHE A 82 -0.68 1.19 8.03
N ASP A 83 -0.44 1.72 6.82
CA ASP A 83 -1.22 2.85 6.31
C ASP A 83 -2.71 2.51 6.24
N ILE A 84 -3.05 1.35 5.71
CA ILE A 84 -4.44 0.90 5.59
C ILE A 84 -5.06 0.68 6.97
N ILE A 85 -4.33 0.08 7.89
CA ILE A 85 -4.81 -0.17 9.25
C ILE A 85 -5.07 1.15 9.97
N PHE A 86 -4.15 2.11 9.89
CA PHE A 86 -4.34 3.42 10.48
C PHE A 86 -5.53 4.16 9.86
N ALA A 87 -5.68 4.07 8.53
CA ALA A 87 -6.81 4.67 7.84
C ALA A 87 -8.14 4.06 8.31
N PHE A 88 -8.18 2.73 8.46
CA PHE A 88 -9.37 2.04 8.93
C PHE A 88 -9.79 2.53 10.32
N PHE A 89 -8.88 2.48 11.27
CA PHE A 89 -9.21 2.86 12.65
C PHE A 89 -9.50 4.35 12.79
N SER A 90 -8.76 5.19 12.07
CA SER A 90 -9.01 6.65 12.07
C SER A 90 -10.39 6.96 11.53
N LYS A 91 -10.79 6.31 10.44
CA LYS A 91 -12.12 6.55 9.83
C LYS A 91 -13.24 6.02 10.72
N ILE A 92 -13.08 4.87 11.37
CA ILE A 92 -14.07 4.38 12.32
C ILE A 92 -14.26 5.39 13.46
N ALA A 93 -13.16 5.90 14.00
CA ALA A 93 -13.21 6.79 15.15
C ALA A 93 -13.88 8.15 14.84
N VAL A 94 -13.67 8.67 13.63
CA VAL A 94 -14.08 10.05 13.28
C VAL A 94 -15.28 10.07 12.34
N LEU A 95 -15.33 9.17 11.32
CA LEU A 95 -16.32 9.23 10.26
C LEU A 95 -17.36 8.10 10.32
N GLY A 96 -17.10 7.04 11.09
CA GLY A 96 -17.99 5.89 11.20
C GLY A 96 -17.67 4.77 10.21
N PHE A 97 -18.33 3.63 10.39
CA PHE A 97 -18.03 2.39 9.65
C PHE A 97 -18.16 2.52 8.13
N PRO A 98 -19.21 3.17 7.57
CA PRO A 98 -19.34 3.23 6.10
C PRO A 98 -18.12 3.86 5.40
N ALA A 99 -17.39 4.74 6.06
CA ALA A 99 -16.19 5.36 5.48
C ALA A 99 -14.98 4.41 5.42
N THR A 100 -15.06 3.21 6.02
CA THR A 100 -13.94 2.26 6.06
C THR A 100 -13.97 1.23 4.93
N ILE A 101 -14.99 1.22 4.08
CA ILE A 101 -15.14 0.19 3.05
C ILE A 101 -13.96 0.19 2.09
N ASP A 102 -13.45 1.36 1.72
CA ASP A 102 -12.26 1.47 0.86
C ASP A 102 -11.03 0.81 1.51
N ALA A 103 -10.83 1.02 2.81
CA ALA A 103 -9.73 0.42 3.54
C ALA A 103 -9.87 -1.11 3.61
N ILE A 104 -11.09 -1.63 3.75
CA ILE A 104 -11.34 -3.07 3.76
C ILE A 104 -10.99 -3.68 2.40
N VAL A 105 -11.43 -3.05 1.31
CA VAL A 105 -11.11 -3.51 -0.05
C VAL A 105 -9.59 -3.48 -0.27
N ALA A 106 -8.93 -2.39 0.07
CA ALA A 106 -7.49 -2.25 -0.08
C ALA A 106 -6.74 -3.30 0.75
N PHE A 107 -7.17 -3.56 1.98
CA PHE A 107 -6.55 -4.57 2.83
C PHE A 107 -6.67 -5.96 2.21
N THR A 108 -7.82 -6.31 1.67
CA THR A 108 -8.06 -7.60 1.03
C THR A 108 -7.15 -7.79 -0.19
N VAL A 109 -7.11 -6.79 -1.09
CA VAL A 109 -6.28 -6.86 -2.28
C VAL A 109 -4.78 -6.91 -1.91
N LEU A 110 -4.37 -6.10 -0.96
CA LEU A 110 -2.98 -6.09 -0.51
C LEU A 110 -2.57 -7.42 0.12
N SER A 111 -3.46 -8.03 0.91
CA SER A 111 -3.19 -9.33 1.55
C SER A 111 -2.98 -10.42 0.50
N VAL A 112 -3.83 -10.47 -0.52
CA VAL A 112 -3.68 -11.44 -1.62
C VAL A 112 -2.38 -11.18 -2.37
N THR A 113 -2.07 -9.93 -2.68
CA THR A 113 -0.85 -9.56 -3.39
C THR A 113 0.40 -9.95 -2.60
N TYR A 114 0.42 -9.68 -1.30
CA TYR A 114 1.54 -10.06 -0.44
C TYR A 114 1.70 -11.57 -0.35
N PHE A 115 0.59 -12.30 -0.21
CA PHE A 115 0.64 -13.77 -0.16
C PHE A 115 1.26 -14.32 -1.45
N MET A 116 0.88 -13.80 -2.61
CA MET A 116 1.46 -14.20 -3.89
C MET A 116 2.94 -13.81 -3.99
N PHE A 117 3.30 -12.63 -3.49
CA PHE A 117 4.70 -12.21 -3.42
C PHE A 117 5.54 -13.20 -2.63
N ARG A 118 5.10 -13.60 -1.46
CA ARG A 118 5.80 -14.59 -0.64
C ARG A 118 5.89 -15.92 -1.35
N ARG A 119 4.82 -16.34 -2.00
CA ARG A 119 4.79 -17.61 -2.71
C ARG A 119 5.78 -17.65 -3.87
N ILE A 120 5.94 -16.54 -4.59
CA ILE A 120 6.85 -16.47 -5.75
C ILE A 120 8.29 -16.33 -5.31
N TYR A 121 8.56 -15.52 -4.29
CA TYR A 121 9.92 -15.07 -3.96
C TYR A 121 10.46 -15.60 -2.63
N ASP A 122 9.78 -16.53 -2.00
CA ASP A 122 10.16 -16.99 -0.65
C ASP A 122 11.59 -17.54 -0.61
N GLN A 123 11.97 -18.37 -1.58
CA GLN A 123 13.32 -18.93 -1.63
C GLN A 123 14.39 -17.85 -1.83
N LYS A 124 14.13 -16.87 -2.69
CA LYS A 124 15.06 -15.77 -2.91
C LYS A 124 15.21 -14.90 -1.67
N LEU A 125 14.11 -14.66 -0.93
CA LEU A 125 14.16 -13.93 0.32
C LEU A 125 15.00 -14.62 1.36
N VAL A 126 14.91 -15.93 1.47
CA VAL A 126 15.74 -16.71 2.39
C VAL A 126 17.21 -16.55 2.04
N LEU A 127 17.56 -16.63 0.76
CA LEU A 127 18.94 -16.48 0.31
C LEU A 127 19.49 -15.07 0.58
N GLU A 128 18.67 -14.04 0.42
CA GLU A 128 19.08 -12.66 0.70
C GLU A 128 19.36 -12.40 2.19
N ARG A 129 18.77 -13.20 3.07
CA ARG A 129 18.99 -13.08 4.51
C ARG A 129 20.31 -13.70 4.99
N ILE A 130 20.89 -14.55 4.17
CA ILE A 130 22.17 -15.17 4.45
C ILE A 130 23.31 -14.30 3.96
#